data_36e4d843e681196425ae0d272d7ec554
#
_entry.id   36e4d843e681196425ae0d272d7ec554
#
_cell.length_a   1.000
_cell.length_b   1.000
_cell.length_c   1.000
_cell.angle_alpha   90.00
_cell.angle_beta   90.00
_cell.angle_gamma   90.00
#
_symmetry.space_group_name_H-M   'P 1'
#
loop_
_entity.id
_entity.type
_entity.pdbx_description
1 polymer ?
#
loop_
_entity_poly.entity_id
_entity_poly.type
_entity_poly.pdbx_seq_one_letter_code
_entity_poly.pdbx_strand_id
1 'polypeptide(L)'
;MSINTVSKVRRKIKFGANIPLKVFKRPRNNDSVTSDLFPIRNDENWSTEFEFLNLPGLIRGNISHQHKAKLVFFNKDGIELGRRDVEINGLGRKTLNLNEYLNDGLQESATFSVFHETSDIKADLGGSFMAERGYTGYKFRNVPVKGYVHGNLDAVSYSSGAIQKLGNLGFQRKTYFVQHLLTGRAEYDFVITNPTSKNVTIKPIIEINGTIKFLSKKTIPSLGCHIFKVKILDTEKGQIQFKSHLYLGRPVVFRIANNAFDVFHG
;
A
#
# COMPACT_ATOMS: atom_id res chain seq x y z
N MET A 1 41.02 -25.70 -18.67
CA MET A 1 40.28 -24.45 -18.38
C MET A 1 40.92 -23.78 -17.19
N SER A 2 41.43 -22.55 -17.34
CA SER A 2 42.17 -21.88 -16.27
C SER A 2 41.19 -21.38 -15.18
N ILE A 3 41.64 -21.40 -13.93
CA ILE A 3 40.93 -20.92 -12.74
C ILE A 3 40.36 -19.49 -12.94
N ASN A 4 41.05 -18.68 -13.75
CA ASN A 4 40.58 -17.32 -14.10
C ASN A 4 39.32 -17.29 -14.95
N THR A 5 39.03 -18.29 -15.76
CA THR A 5 37.83 -18.32 -16.60
C THR A 5 36.59 -18.65 -15.79
N VAL A 6 36.71 -19.55 -14.79
CA VAL A 6 35.62 -19.93 -13.90
C VAL A 6 35.23 -18.77 -12.97
N SER A 7 36.22 -17.99 -12.49
CA SER A 7 35.95 -16.82 -11.65
C SER A 7 35.24 -15.68 -12.41
N LYS A 8 35.63 -15.46 -13.69
CA LYS A 8 34.97 -14.47 -14.57
C LYS A 8 33.53 -14.87 -14.90
N VAL A 9 33.25 -16.15 -15.14
CA VAL A 9 31.88 -16.64 -15.40
C VAL A 9 31.04 -16.52 -14.14
N ARG A 10 31.53 -16.93 -12.96
CA ARG A 10 30.82 -16.73 -11.68
C ARG A 10 30.56 -15.26 -11.37
N ARG A 11 31.47 -14.34 -11.71
CA ARG A 11 31.31 -12.90 -11.52
C ARG A 11 30.23 -12.35 -12.47
N LYS A 12 30.20 -12.78 -13.75
CA LYS A 12 29.14 -12.40 -14.70
C LYS A 12 27.75 -12.94 -14.29
N ILE A 13 27.67 -14.16 -13.77
CA ILE A 13 26.41 -14.73 -13.28
C ILE A 13 25.95 -13.98 -12.02
N LYS A 14 26.85 -13.61 -11.10
CA LYS A 14 26.51 -12.80 -9.92
C LYS A 14 26.05 -11.39 -10.31
N PHE A 15 26.67 -10.75 -11.29
CA PHE A 15 26.24 -9.44 -11.81
C PHE A 15 24.93 -9.52 -12.60
N GLY A 16 24.71 -10.58 -13.37
CA GLY A 16 23.42 -10.80 -14.07
C GLY A 16 22.25 -11.11 -13.13
N ALA A 17 22.54 -11.73 -11.96
CA ALA A 17 21.53 -11.99 -10.93
C ALA A 17 21.22 -10.75 -10.06
N ASN A 18 22.05 -9.73 -10.10
CA ASN A 18 21.87 -8.45 -9.40
C ASN A 18 21.28 -7.34 -10.27
N ILE A 19 20.68 -7.66 -11.43
CA ILE A 19 19.81 -6.67 -12.10
C ILE A 19 18.71 -6.37 -11.10
N PRO A 20 18.58 -5.12 -10.59
CA PRO A 20 17.53 -4.78 -9.63
C PRO A 20 16.20 -5.01 -10.34
N LEU A 21 15.56 -6.12 -10.00
CA LEU A 21 14.18 -6.35 -10.41
C LEU A 21 13.40 -5.17 -9.86
N LYS A 22 12.81 -4.38 -10.75
CA LYS A 22 12.01 -3.23 -10.32
C LYS A 22 10.92 -3.75 -9.38
N VAL A 23 10.72 -3.05 -8.28
CA VAL A 23 9.67 -3.37 -7.30
C VAL A 23 8.31 -3.44 -7.99
N PHE A 24 8.09 -2.53 -8.94
CA PHE A 24 6.89 -2.48 -9.78
C PHE A 24 7.24 -2.60 -11.26
N LYS A 25 6.33 -3.20 -12.03
CA LYS A 25 6.37 -3.22 -13.49
C LYS A 25 6.08 -1.83 -14.03
N ARG A 26 6.51 -1.58 -15.25
CA ARG A 26 6.03 -0.42 -16.00
C ARG A 26 4.61 -0.68 -16.53
N PRO A 27 3.73 0.34 -16.55
CA PRO A 27 2.48 0.24 -17.28
C PRO A 27 2.72 -0.16 -18.73
N ARG A 28 1.78 -0.92 -19.32
CA ARG A 28 1.87 -1.34 -20.74
C ARG A 28 1.63 -0.17 -21.69
N ASN A 29 0.69 0.70 -21.32
CA ASN A 29 0.31 1.85 -22.15
C ASN A 29 0.94 3.10 -21.59
N ASN A 30 1.50 3.96 -22.43
CA ASN A 30 2.11 5.23 -22.02
C ASN A 30 1.08 6.20 -21.44
N ASP A 31 -0.19 6.09 -21.81
CA ASP A 31 -1.29 6.93 -21.29
C ASP A 31 -1.89 6.39 -20.00
N SER A 32 -1.30 5.34 -19.43
CA SER A 32 -1.76 4.79 -18.17
C SER A 32 -1.49 5.74 -17.01
N VAL A 33 -2.48 5.86 -16.14
CA VAL A 33 -2.36 6.52 -14.85
C VAL A 33 -1.98 5.49 -13.80
N THR A 34 -0.97 5.76 -12.99
CA THR A 34 -0.57 4.87 -11.89
C THR A 34 -1.17 5.31 -10.58
N SER A 35 -1.36 4.36 -9.69
CA SER A 35 -1.88 4.58 -8.34
C SER A 35 -1.25 3.62 -7.35
N ASP A 36 -1.34 3.98 -6.10
CA ASP A 36 -1.09 3.12 -4.98
C ASP A 36 -2.24 2.11 -4.81
N LEU A 37 -1.99 1.05 -4.07
CA LEU A 37 -3.03 0.19 -3.52
C LEU A 37 -3.15 0.48 -2.03
N PHE A 38 -4.15 1.28 -1.66
CA PHE A 38 -4.38 1.74 -0.30
C PHE A 38 -5.19 0.70 0.46
N PRO A 39 -4.84 0.33 1.69
CA PRO A 39 -5.73 -0.47 2.53
C PRO A 39 -6.88 0.39 3.07
N ILE A 40 -8.05 -0.22 3.17
CA ILE A 40 -9.20 0.29 3.92
C ILE A 40 -9.31 -0.53 5.20
N ARG A 41 -9.55 0.16 6.29
CA ARG A 41 -9.94 -0.44 7.55
C ARG A 41 -11.24 0.21 8.03
N ASN A 42 -12.28 -0.60 8.13
CA ASN A 42 -13.58 -0.14 8.55
C ASN A 42 -14.25 -1.23 9.39
N ASP A 43 -14.19 -1.06 10.68
CA ASP A 43 -14.78 -1.96 11.68
C ASP A 43 -15.40 -1.13 12.81
N GLU A 44 -15.84 -1.76 13.88
CA GLU A 44 -16.42 -1.10 15.04
C GLU A 44 -15.52 -0.04 15.71
N ASN A 45 -14.19 -0.14 15.49
CA ASN A 45 -13.18 0.73 16.09
C ASN A 45 -12.55 1.69 15.09
N TRP A 46 -12.57 1.36 13.80
CA TRP A 46 -11.84 2.08 12.77
C TRP A 46 -12.73 2.56 11.65
N SER A 47 -12.46 3.76 11.16
CA SER A 47 -12.98 4.25 9.89
C SER A 47 -11.86 4.84 9.04
N THR A 48 -12.05 4.77 7.71
CA THR A 48 -11.05 5.21 6.74
C THR A 48 -11.61 6.37 5.93
N GLU A 49 -10.83 7.45 5.87
CA GLU A 49 -11.07 8.59 4.98
C GLU A 49 -9.92 8.70 3.98
N PHE A 50 -10.17 9.32 2.85
CA PHE A 50 -9.14 9.64 1.88
C PHE A 50 -9.11 11.13 1.61
N GLU A 51 -7.92 11.71 1.66
CA GLU A 51 -7.71 13.12 1.39
C GLU A 51 -6.87 13.30 0.15
N PHE A 52 -7.35 14.10 -0.79
CA PHE A 52 -6.61 14.45 -1.97
C PHE A 52 -6.71 15.95 -2.29
N LEU A 53 -5.71 16.43 -3.01
CA LEU A 53 -5.55 17.82 -3.41
C LEU A 53 -5.85 17.98 -4.90
N ASN A 54 -6.35 19.14 -5.27
CA ASN A 54 -6.28 19.59 -6.65
C ASN A 54 -4.86 20.09 -6.96
N LEU A 55 -3.91 19.16 -7.04
CA LEU A 55 -2.51 19.50 -7.25
C LEU A 55 -2.27 20.25 -8.58
N PRO A 56 -2.92 19.90 -9.72
CA PRO A 56 -2.81 20.69 -10.94
C PRO A 56 -3.23 22.14 -10.78
N GLY A 57 -4.37 22.36 -10.12
CA GLY A 57 -4.85 23.72 -9.82
C GLY A 57 -3.89 24.50 -8.93
N LEU A 58 -3.31 23.84 -7.91
CA LEU A 58 -2.32 24.43 -7.02
C LEU A 58 -1.03 24.83 -7.76
N ILE A 59 -0.49 23.96 -8.61
CA ILE A 59 0.73 24.23 -9.38
C ILE A 59 0.53 25.38 -10.35
N ARG A 60 -0.63 25.46 -10.98
CA ARG A 60 -0.97 26.54 -11.94
C ARG A 60 -1.46 27.83 -11.28
N GLY A 61 -1.75 27.82 -9.99
CA GLY A 61 -2.43 28.94 -9.31
C GLY A 61 -3.83 29.18 -9.85
N ASN A 62 -4.46 28.18 -10.47
CA ASN A 62 -5.76 28.33 -11.13
C ASN A 62 -6.90 27.85 -10.20
N ILE A 63 -7.59 28.82 -9.58
CA ILE A 63 -8.72 28.56 -8.68
C ILE A 63 -9.94 27.97 -9.38
N SER A 64 -10.06 28.10 -10.69
CA SER A 64 -11.18 27.56 -11.46
C SER A 64 -10.87 26.18 -12.02
N HIS A 65 -9.69 25.63 -11.77
CA HIS A 65 -9.33 24.30 -12.27
C HIS A 65 -10.17 23.20 -11.58
N GLN A 66 -10.86 22.43 -12.41
CA GLN A 66 -11.60 21.25 -11.97
C GLN A 66 -10.73 20.01 -12.16
N HIS A 67 -10.47 19.30 -11.08
CA HIS A 67 -9.67 18.08 -11.11
C HIS A 67 -10.54 16.87 -10.83
N LYS A 68 -10.40 15.85 -11.67
CA LYS A 68 -11.15 14.60 -11.56
C LYS A 68 -10.25 13.44 -11.16
N ALA A 69 -10.81 12.54 -10.37
CA ALA A 69 -10.16 11.28 -10.04
C ALA A 69 -11.19 10.15 -10.03
N LYS A 70 -10.73 8.96 -10.38
CA LYS A 70 -11.51 7.73 -10.33
C LYS A 70 -11.03 6.86 -9.20
N LEU A 71 -11.92 6.50 -8.27
CA LEU A 71 -11.68 5.53 -7.22
C LEU A 71 -12.16 4.16 -7.68
N VAL A 72 -11.37 3.12 -7.39
CA VAL A 72 -11.77 1.73 -7.62
C VAL A 72 -11.54 0.95 -6.35
N PHE A 73 -12.57 0.24 -5.90
CA PHE A 73 -12.61 -0.46 -4.62
C PHE A 73 -12.56 -1.97 -4.81
N PHE A 74 -11.85 -2.66 -3.94
CA PHE A 74 -11.74 -4.13 -3.92
C PHE A 74 -11.99 -4.62 -2.49
N ASN A 75 -12.67 -5.77 -2.36
CA ASN A 75 -12.80 -6.43 -1.07
C ASN A 75 -11.47 -7.06 -0.63
N LYS A 76 -11.43 -7.66 0.57
CA LYS A 76 -10.22 -8.35 1.09
C LYS A 76 -9.71 -9.46 0.18
N ASP A 77 -10.58 -10.03 -0.66
CA ASP A 77 -10.26 -11.10 -1.60
C ASP A 77 -9.88 -10.57 -3.00
N GLY A 78 -9.79 -9.24 -3.16
CA GLY A 78 -9.38 -8.57 -4.38
C GLY A 78 -10.44 -8.53 -5.47
N ILE A 79 -11.69 -8.82 -5.14
CA ILE A 79 -12.84 -8.71 -6.04
C ILE A 79 -13.27 -7.24 -6.08
N GLU A 80 -13.43 -6.69 -7.29
CA GLU A 80 -13.86 -5.32 -7.49
C GLU A 80 -15.29 -5.12 -6.95
N LEU A 81 -15.46 -4.17 -6.04
CA LEU A 81 -16.74 -3.80 -5.44
C LEU A 81 -17.44 -2.69 -6.23
N GLY A 82 -16.68 -1.87 -6.92
CA GLY A 82 -17.23 -0.78 -7.72
C GLY A 82 -16.24 0.34 -7.98
N ARG A 83 -16.71 1.30 -8.77
CA ARG A 83 -15.94 2.49 -9.18
C ARG A 83 -16.74 3.76 -8.87
N ARG A 84 -16.03 4.84 -8.55
CA ARG A 84 -16.64 6.15 -8.32
C ARG A 84 -15.76 7.23 -8.93
N ASP A 85 -16.39 8.15 -9.63
CA ASP A 85 -15.75 9.37 -10.08
C ASP A 85 -15.94 10.45 -9.01
N VAL A 86 -14.89 11.18 -8.71
CA VAL A 86 -14.89 12.28 -7.76
C VAL A 86 -14.25 13.51 -8.39
N GLU A 87 -14.73 14.67 -8.00
CA GLU A 87 -14.25 15.94 -8.50
C GLU A 87 -13.85 16.83 -7.33
N ILE A 88 -12.80 17.61 -7.54
CA ILE A 88 -12.37 18.66 -6.63
C ILE A 88 -12.22 19.96 -7.41
N ASN A 89 -12.89 21.00 -6.94
CA ASN A 89 -12.86 22.32 -7.54
C ASN A 89 -11.99 23.27 -6.71
N GLY A 90 -11.34 24.20 -7.36
CA GLY A 90 -10.50 25.18 -6.71
C GLY A 90 -9.19 24.61 -6.17
N LEU A 91 -8.52 25.35 -5.31
CA LEU A 91 -7.19 25.01 -4.77
C LEU A 91 -7.26 24.21 -3.46
N GLY A 92 -8.44 23.75 -3.09
CA GLY A 92 -8.67 23.10 -1.82
C GLY A 92 -8.24 21.64 -1.75
N ARG A 93 -8.35 21.10 -0.56
CA ARG A 93 -8.29 19.68 -0.23
C ARG A 93 -9.70 19.14 -0.13
N LYS A 94 -9.93 17.92 -0.62
CA LYS A 94 -11.18 17.19 -0.45
C LYS A 94 -10.95 15.95 0.40
N THR A 95 -11.75 15.81 1.46
CA THR A 95 -11.81 14.61 2.29
C THR A 95 -13.01 13.77 1.84
N LEU A 96 -12.76 12.50 1.54
CA LEU A 96 -13.77 11.51 1.16
C LEU A 96 -13.94 10.52 2.30
N ASN A 97 -15.15 10.40 2.82
CA ASN A 97 -15.51 9.31 3.71
C ASN A 97 -15.72 8.05 2.86
N LEU A 98 -14.80 7.09 2.95
CA LEU A 98 -14.85 5.92 2.07
C LEU A 98 -16.05 5.01 2.36
N ASN A 99 -16.63 5.08 3.55
CA ASN A 99 -17.80 4.29 3.91
C ASN A 99 -19.04 4.65 3.07
N GLU A 100 -19.14 5.92 2.64
CA GLU A 100 -20.26 6.38 1.79
C GLU A 100 -20.21 5.79 0.37
N TYR A 101 -19.04 5.34 -0.06
CA TYR A 101 -18.82 4.79 -1.40
C TYR A 101 -18.91 3.27 -1.45
N LEU A 102 -18.98 2.63 -0.30
CA LEU A 102 -18.99 1.20 -0.16
C LEU A 102 -20.37 0.81 0.38
N ASN A 103 -21.21 0.27 -0.49
CA ASN A 103 -22.55 -0.20 -0.11
C ASN A 103 -22.47 -1.17 1.09
N ASP A 104 -23.48 -1.25 1.92
CA ASP A 104 -23.69 -1.91 3.23
C ASP A 104 -23.02 -3.27 3.54
N GLY A 105 -21.99 -3.63 2.87
CA GLY A 105 -21.27 -4.92 3.01
C GLY A 105 -19.79 -4.80 3.25
N LEU A 106 -19.27 -3.69 3.79
CA LEU A 106 -17.86 -3.55 4.09
C LEU A 106 -17.43 -4.56 5.14
N GLN A 107 -16.62 -5.48 4.67
CA GLN A 107 -15.84 -6.34 5.53
C GLN A 107 -14.78 -5.51 6.27
N GLU A 108 -14.32 -5.99 7.41
CA GLU A 108 -13.29 -5.39 8.29
C GLU A 108 -12.10 -4.77 7.54
N SER A 109 -11.79 -5.27 6.34
CA SER A 109 -10.70 -4.78 5.51
C SER A 109 -10.99 -4.89 4.02
N ALA A 110 -10.49 -3.92 3.26
CA ALA A 110 -10.61 -3.82 1.81
C ALA A 110 -9.40 -3.08 1.25
N THR A 111 -9.36 -2.88 -0.06
CA THR A 111 -8.36 -2.02 -0.70
C THR A 111 -9.02 -1.09 -1.71
N PHE A 112 -8.34 0.01 -2.04
CA PHE A 112 -8.76 0.89 -3.12
C PHE A 112 -7.57 1.52 -3.82
N SER A 113 -7.83 2.09 -4.98
CA SER A 113 -6.86 2.85 -5.74
C SER A 113 -7.51 4.11 -6.29
N VAL A 114 -6.69 5.17 -6.47
CA VAL A 114 -7.14 6.48 -6.94
C VAL A 114 -6.37 6.84 -8.20
N PHE A 115 -7.08 7.02 -9.30
CA PHE A 115 -6.49 7.37 -10.59
C PHE A 115 -6.86 8.81 -10.92
N HIS A 116 -5.89 9.70 -10.81
CA HIS A 116 -6.05 11.11 -11.14
C HIS A 116 -6.08 11.33 -12.64
N GLU A 117 -6.92 12.23 -13.12
CA GLU A 117 -6.88 12.68 -14.50
C GLU A 117 -5.57 13.44 -14.76
N THR A 118 -4.83 13.01 -15.78
CA THR A 118 -3.46 13.50 -15.99
C THR A 118 -3.28 14.26 -17.30
N SER A 119 -4.33 14.42 -18.10
CA SER A 119 -4.25 15.05 -19.43
C SER A 119 -3.47 16.36 -19.44
N ASP A 120 -3.71 17.19 -18.41
CA ASP A 120 -3.11 18.52 -18.31
C ASP A 120 -1.76 18.54 -17.58
N ILE A 121 -1.52 17.61 -16.65
CA ILE A 121 -0.32 17.59 -15.80
C ILE A 121 0.90 17.14 -16.59
N LYS A 122 0.74 16.18 -17.49
CA LYS A 122 1.84 15.66 -18.32
C LYS A 122 2.45 16.74 -19.20
N ALA A 123 1.63 17.67 -19.70
CA ALA A 123 2.09 18.78 -20.52
C ALA A 123 2.90 19.80 -19.71
N ASP A 124 2.42 20.17 -18.52
CA ASP A 124 3.02 21.22 -17.69
C ASP A 124 4.32 20.78 -16.98
N LEU A 125 4.42 19.52 -16.61
CA LEU A 125 5.58 18.99 -15.91
C LEU A 125 6.65 18.43 -16.86
N GLY A 126 6.55 18.70 -18.17
CA GLY A 126 7.53 18.22 -19.16
C GLY A 126 7.62 16.69 -19.22
N GLY A 127 6.49 15.99 -19.00
CA GLY A 127 6.44 14.53 -18.92
C GLY A 127 6.84 13.97 -17.56
N SER A 128 7.07 14.81 -16.55
CA SER A 128 7.36 14.39 -15.19
C SER A 128 6.16 13.70 -14.54
N PHE A 129 6.45 12.80 -13.63
CA PHE A 129 5.47 12.00 -12.95
C PHE A 129 4.97 12.70 -11.68
N MET A 130 3.65 12.76 -11.51
CA MET A 130 3.05 13.24 -10.27
C MET A 130 3.02 12.10 -9.25
N ALA A 131 3.81 12.22 -8.19
CA ALA A 131 3.89 11.21 -7.13
C ALA A 131 2.75 11.33 -6.10
N GLU A 132 2.24 12.55 -5.89
CA GLU A 132 1.20 12.82 -4.89
C GLU A 132 -0.16 12.32 -5.36
N ARG A 133 -0.69 11.31 -4.69
CA ARG A 133 -2.00 10.70 -5.02
C ARG A 133 -3.02 10.86 -3.91
N GLY A 134 -2.60 11.42 -2.78
CA GLY A 134 -3.41 11.60 -1.59
C GLY A 134 -2.98 10.71 -0.43
N TYR A 135 -3.62 10.93 0.71
CA TYR A 135 -3.32 10.27 1.98
C TYR A 135 -4.55 9.57 2.52
N THR A 136 -4.35 8.36 3.03
CA THR A 136 -5.40 7.67 3.78
C THR A 136 -5.34 8.10 5.22
N GLY A 137 -6.42 8.66 5.72
CA GLY A 137 -6.61 9.04 7.11
C GLY A 137 -7.42 7.98 7.84
N TYR A 138 -6.88 7.46 8.93
CA TYR A 138 -7.55 6.47 9.78
C TYR A 138 -7.97 7.11 11.09
N LYS A 139 -9.25 6.96 11.42
CA LYS A 139 -9.83 7.37 12.69
C LYS A 139 -10.01 6.16 13.58
N PHE A 140 -9.70 6.31 14.84
CA PHE A 140 -9.90 5.28 15.85
C PHE A 140 -10.98 5.73 16.83
N ARG A 141 -12.13 5.04 16.84
CA ARG A 141 -13.26 5.35 17.71
C ARG A 141 -13.63 6.85 17.67
N ASN A 142 -13.84 7.45 18.83
CA ASN A 142 -14.16 8.88 18.97
C ASN A 142 -12.93 9.77 19.19
N VAL A 143 -11.73 9.26 18.90
CA VAL A 143 -10.51 10.07 18.98
C VAL A 143 -10.53 11.15 17.89
N PRO A 144 -10.35 12.44 18.23
CA PRO A 144 -10.57 13.53 17.27
C PRO A 144 -9.45 13.67 16.22
N VAL A 145 -8.32 12.98 16.41
CA VAL A 145 -7.18 13.01 15.48
C VAL A 145 -7.22 11.82 14.53
N LYS A 146 -6.53 11.95 13.39
CA LYS A 146 -6.35 10.90 12.39
C LYS A 146 -4.88 10.53 12.27
N GLY A 147 -4.59 9.25 12.06
CA GLY A 147 -3.29 8.80 11.58
C GLY A 147 -3.27 8.79 10.06
N TYR A 148 -2.24 9.37 9.45
CA TYR A 148 -2.15 9.48 7.98
C TYR A 148 -1.00 8.63 7.45
N VAL A 149 -1.29 7.88 6.40
CA VAL A 149 -0.27 7.18 5.61
C VAL A 149 -0.60 7.25 4.12
N HIS A 150 0.41 7.17 3.28
CA HIS A 150 0.24 6.95 1.85
C HIS A 150 0.21 5.44 1.54
N GLY A 151 -0.15 5.03 0.33
CA GLY A 151 -0.17 3.63 -0.07
C GLY A 151 1.21 3.10 -0.51
N ASN A 152 1.20 1.91 -1.11
CA ASN A 152 2.36 1.37 -1.81
C ASN A 152 2.43 1.97 -3.21
N LEU A 153 3.44 2.80 -3.46
CA LEU A 153 3.62 3.56 -4.69
C LEU A 153 3.63 2.66 -5.94
N ASP A 154 2.97 3.12 -7.02
CA ASP A 154 2.93 2.46 -8.34
C ASP A 154 2.42 1.01 -8.33
N ALA A 155 1.53 0.68 -7.42
CA ALA A 155 1.01 -0.68 -7.25
C ALA A 155 0.13 -1.15 -8.40
N VAL A 156 -0.63 -0.24 -9.00
CA VAL A 156 -1.57 -0.50 -10.08
C VAL A 156 -1.56 0.62 -11.12
N SER A 157 -2.02 0.33 -12.33
CA SER A 157 -2.29 1.35 -13.34
C SER A 157 -3.67 1.16 -13.96
N TYR A 158 -4.20 2.26 -14.50
CA TYR A 158 -5.50 2.31 -15.16
C TYR A 158 -5.35 2.90 -16.57
N SER A 159 -5.94 2.23 -17.55
CA SER A 159 -6.02 2.71 -18.92
C SER A 159 -7.23 2.10 -19.61
N SER A 160 -8.02 2.89 -20.30
CA SER A 160 -9.17 2.44 -21.11
C SER A 160 -10.12 1.48 -20.36
N GLY A 161 -10.44 1.79 -19.11
CA GLY A 161 -11.34 0.97 -18.28
C GLY A 161 -10.69 -0.23 -17.60
N ALA A 162 -9.45 -0.58 -17.92
CA ALA A 162 -8.75 -1.75 -17.40
C ALA A 162 -7.72 -1.39 -16.31
N ILE A 163 -7.62 -2.26 -15.30
CA ILE A 163 -6.61 -2.16 -14.24
C ILE A 163 -5.51 -3.17 -14.49
N GLN A 164 -4.27 -2.71 -14.51
CA GLN A 164 -3.09 -3.53 -14.57
C GLN A 164 -2.40 -3.57 -13.19
N LYS A 165 -2.12 -4.77 -12.68
CA LYS A 165 -1.36 -4.99 -11.46
C LYS A 165 0.13 -4.84 -11.76
N LEU A 166 0.78 -3.90 -11.10
CA LEU A 166 2.19 -3.56 -11.35
C LEU A 166 3.16 -4.23 -10.38
N GLY A 167 2.67 -4.74 -9.25
CA GLY A 167 3.50 -5.42 -8.26
C GLY A 167 4.28 -6.60 -8.84
N ASN A 168 5.55 -6.73 -8.46
CA ASN A 168 6.44 -7.81 -8.86
C ASN A 168 6.57 -8.87 -7.76
N LEU A 169 6.82 -10.11 -8.21
CA LEU A 169 7.19 -11.23 -7.36
C LEU A 169 8.68 -11.55 -7.55
N GLY A 170 9.37 -11.72 -6.43
CA GLY A 170 10.74 -12.23 -6.44
C GLY A 170 10.77 -13.71 -6.78
N PHE A 171 11.82 -14.16 -7.48
CA PHE A 171 12.08 -15.60 -7.71
C PHE A 171 12.25 -16.35 -6.38
N GLN A 172 12.99 -15.77 -5.45
CA GLN A 172 13.16 -16.27 -4.09
C GLN A 172 12.26 -15.52 -3.12
N ARG A 173 11.93 -16.17 -2.00
CA ARG A 173 11.25 -15.50 -0.90
C ARG A 173 12.14 -14.38 -0.35
N LYS A 174 11.56 -13.23 -0.13
CA LYS A 174 12.16 -12.09 0.53
C LYS A 174 11.69 -12.04 1.98
N THR A 175 12.52 -11.49 2.84
CA THR A 175 12.15 -11.16 4.21
C THR A 175 12.04 -9.65 4.30
N TYR A 176 10.90 -9.18 4.72
CA TYR A 176 10.67 -7.79 5.04
C TYR A 176 10.66 -7.64 6.57
N PHE A 177 11.57 -6.84 7.09
CA PHE A 177 11.64 -6.52 8.53
C PHE A 177 10.89 -5.23 8.78
N VAL A 178 9.93 -5.27 9.71
CA VAL A 178 9.31 -4.06 10.21
C VAL A 178 10.34 -3.33 11.05
N GLN A 179 10.64 -2.07 10.70
CA GLN A 179 11.70 -1.28 11.34
C GLN A 179 11.29 -0.72 12.72
N HIS A 180 10.06 -0.99 13.15
CA HIS A 180 9.54 -0.56 14.44
C HIS A 180 9.70 -1.66 15.50
N LEU A 181 10.28 -1.31 16.63
CA LEU A 181 10.35 -2.20 17.80
C LEU A 181 8.98 -2.24 18.47
N LEU A 182 8.41 -3.43 18.60
CA LEU A 182 7.13 -3.63 19.26
C LEU A 182 7.36 -3.58 20.78
N THR A 183 6.77 -2.60 21.44
CA THR A 183 6.99 -2.36 22.87
C THR A 183 5.74 -1.86 23.57
N GLY A 184 5.75 -1.97 24.90
CA GLY A 184 4.68 -1.48 25.76
C GLY A 184 3.40 -2.30 25.58
N ARG A 185 2.51 -2.24 26.55
CA ARG A 185 1.20 -2.91 26.48
C ARG A 185 0.39 -2.37 25.30
N ALA A 186 0.53 -3.04 24.12
CA ALA A 186 -0.04 -2.57 22.88
C ALA A 186 -0.53 -3.72 21.99
N GLU A 187 -1.54 -3.42 21.20
CA GLU A 187 -1.99 -4.25 20.09
C GLU A 187 -1.47 -3.66 18.78
N TYR A 188 -0.97 -4.51 17.91
CA TYR A 188 -0.43 -4.15 16.61
C TYR A 188 -1.17 -4.94 15.53
N ASP A 189 -1.74 -4.23 14.58
CA ASP A 189 -2.34 -4.81 13.39
C ASP A 189 -1.52 -4.43 12.17
N PHE A 190 -1.03 -5.43 11.46
CA PHE A 190 -0.19 -5.27 10.26
C PHE A 190 -1.03 -5.57 9.02
N VAL A 191 -1.41 -4.55 8.28
CA VAL A 191 -2.19 -4.71 7.05
C VAL A 191 -1.26 -4.80 5.85
N ILE A 192 -1.26 -5.95 5.17
CA ILE A 192 -0.48 -6.19 3.96
C ILE A 192 -1.43 -6.28 2.77
N THR A 193 -1.15 -5.52 1.72
CA THR A 193 -1.86 -5.56 0.44
C THR A 193 -1.07 -6.36 -0.59
N ASN A 194 -1.77 -6.94 -1.57
CA ASN A 194 -1.13 -7.68 -2.66
C ASN A 194 -1.32 -6.99 -4.02
N PRO A 195 -0.38 -6.17 -4.48
CA PRO A 195 -0.47 -5.47 -5.76
C PRO A 195 -0.11 -6.34 -6.98
N THR A 196 0.07 -7.64 -6.80
CA THR A 196 0.51 -8.55 -7.89
C THR A 196 -0.67 -9.23 -8.57
N SER A 197 -0.43 -9.81 -9.73
CA SER A 197 -1.45 -10.56 -10.49
C SER A 197 -1.65 -12.00 -10.01
N LYS A 198 -0.96 -12.43 -8.96
CA LYS A 198 -1.03 -13.79 -8.41
C LYS A 198 -1.33 -13.74 -6.91
N ASN A 199 -1.90 -14.81 -6.38
CA ASN A 199 -2.03 -15.00 -4.95
C ASN A 199 -0.65 -15.10 -4.29
N VAL A 200 -0.47 -14.49 -3.14
CA VAL A 200 0.82 -14.46 -2.43
C VAL A 200 0.66 -14.96 -1.01
N THR A 201 1.47 -15.95 -0.64
CA THR A 201 1.51 -16.45 0.74
C THR A 201 2.50 -15.64 1.56
N ILE A 202 2.02 -15.05 2.64
CA ILE A 202 2.78 -14.32 3.65
C ILE A 202 2.99 -15.22 4.86
N LYS A 203 4.23 -15.28 5.35
CA LYS A 203 4.63 -16.03 6.55
C LYS A 203 5.18 -15.05 7.57
N PRO A 204 4.39 -14.62 8.56
CA PRO A 204 4.89 -13.76 9.61
C PRO A 204 5.71 -14.57 10.62
N ILE A 205 6.78 -13.97 11.10
CA ILE A 205 7.66 -14.49 12.14
C ILE A 205 7.85 -13.36 13.14
N ILE A 206 7.63 -13.63 14.40
CA ILE A 206 7.84 -12.66 15.47
C ILE A 206 8.88 -13.17 16.44
N GLU A 207 9.75 -12.30 16.87
CA GLU A 207 10.66 -12.53 18.00
C GLU A 207 10.17 -11.68 19.17
N ILE A 208 9.95 -12.29 20.34
CA ILE A 208 9.57 -11.62 21.59
C ILE A 208 10.56 -12.05 22.67
N ASN A 209 11.27 -11.07 23.25
CA ASN A 209 12.28 -11.31 24.28
C ASN A 209 13.28 -12.41 23.92
N GLY A 210 13.76 -12.42 22.65
CA GLY A 210 14.69 -13.43 22.14
C GLY A 210 14.03 -14.76 21.73
N THR A 211 12.75 -14.94 21.97
CA THR A 211 12.03 -16.18 21.58
C THR A 211 11.32 -15.99 20.23
N ILE A 212 11.67 -16.84 19.27
CA ILE A 212 11.08 -16.81 17.93
C ILE A 212 9.78 -17.62 17.91
N LYS A 213 8.71 -17.01 17.39
CA LYS A 213 7.40 -17.63 17.16
C LYS A 213 6.98 -17.48 15.71
N PHE A 214 6.46 -18.55 15.12
CA PHE A 214 5.88 -18.55 13.77
C PHE A 214 4.37 -18.33 13.88
N LEU A 215 3.87 -17.26 13.29
CA LEU A 215 2.43 -17.03 13.23
C LEU A 215 1.81 -17.76 12.02
N SER A 216 0.50 -17.87 12.01
CA SER A 216 -0.23 -18.55 10.93
C SER A 216 0.02 -17.84 9.59
N LYS A 217 0.48 -18.62 8.60
CA LYS A 217 0.64 -18.13 7.23
C LYS A 217 -0.72 -17.80 6.61
N LYS A 218 -0.77 -16.79 5.77
CA LYS A 218 -1.98 -16.42 5.02
C LYS A 218 -1.65 -16.23 3.55
N THR A 219 -2.58 -16.62 2.69
CA THR A 219 -2.52 -16.35 1.25
C THR A 219 -3.44 -15.17 0.97
N ILE A 220 -2.87 -14.11 0.40
CA ILE A 220 -3.57 -12.88 0.04
C ILE A 220 -3.82 -12.92 -1.47
N PRO A 221 -5.07 -12.87 -1.93
CA PRO A 221 -5.41 -12.78 -3.34
C PRO A 221 -4.89 -11.50 -4.00
N SER A 222 -4.80 -11.51 -5.32
CA SER A 222 -4.46 -10.31 -6.13
C SER A 222 -5.38 -9.15 -5.79
N LEU A 223 -4.85 -7.96 -5.52
CA LEU A 223 -5.55 -6.74 -5.10
C LEU A 223 -6.22 -6.82 -3.72
N GLY A 224 -6.14 -7.96 -3.05
CA GLY A 224 -6.67 -8.14 -1.71
C GLY A 224 -5.70 -7.70 -0.61
N CYS A 225 -6.13 -7.88 0.64
CA CYS A 225 -5.34 -7.59 1.82
C CYS A 225 -5.59 -8.59 2.95
N HIS A 226 -4.72 -8.55 3.97
CA HIS A 226 -4.92 -9.30 5.20
C HIS A 226 -4.32 -8.56 6.40
N ILE A 227 -4.96 -8.69 7.56
CA ILE A 227 -4.53 -8.11 8.84
C ILE A 227 -3.91 -9.21 9.69
N PHE A 228 -2.64 -9.04 10.05
CA PHE A 228 -1.97 -9.89 11.04
C PHE A 228 -1.98 -9.15 12.39
N LYS A 229 -2.58 -9.76 13.41
CA LYS A 229 -2.75 -9.16 14.74
C LYS A 229 -1.71 -9.71 15.71
N VAL A 230 -1.07 -8.83 16.47
CA VAL A 230 -0.06 -9.16 17.49
C VAL A 230 -0.35 -8.33 18.74
N LYS A 231 -0.29 -8.99 19.89
CA LYS A 231 -0.39 -8.33 21.19
C LYS A 231 0.93 -8.44 21.92
N ILE A 232 1.41 -7.32 22.47
CA ILE A 232 2.63 -7.21 23.24
C ILE A 232 2.27 -6.80 24.68
N LEU A 233 2.83 -7.50 25.65
CA LEU A 233 2.63 -7.22 27.07
C LEU A 233 3.62 -6.15 27.57
N ASP A 234 3.40 -5.59 28.77
CA ASP A 234 4.20 -4.49 29.32
C ASP A 234 5.70 -4.78 29.37
N THR A 235 6.08 -6.01 29.70
CA THR A 235 7.47 -6.44 29.86
C THR A 235 8.07 -7.03 28.57
N GLU A 236 7.27 -7.09 27.51
CA GLU A 236 7.70 -7.69 26.24
C GLU A 236 8.27 -6.64 25.30
N LYS A 237 9.32 -7.05 24.58
CA LYS A 237 9.85 -6.35 23.41
C LYS A 237 9.92 -7.33 22.26
N GLY A 238 9.45 -6.90 21.10
CA GLY A 238 9.38 -7.80 19.95
C GLY A 238 9.75 -7.12 18.65
N GLN A 239 10.06 -7.95 17.66
CA GLN A 239 10.27 -7.54 16.28
C GLN A 239 9.54 -8.52 15.38
N ILE A 240 8.88 -8.03 14.36
CA ILE A 240 8.16 -8.86 13.39
C ILE A 240 8.79 -8.75 12.00
N GLN A 241 8.78 -9.87 11.28
CA GLN A 241 9.21 -9.95 9.90
C GLN A 241 8.22 -10.77 9.09
N PHE A 242 8.10 -10.44 7.80
CA PHE A 242 7.21 -11.12 6.86
C PHE A 242 8.02 -11.76 5.73
N LYS A 243 7.91 -13.10 5.60
CA LYS A 243 8.53 -13.84 4.49
C LYS A 243 7.51 -14.10 3.40
N SER A 244 7.81 -13.66 2.17
CA SER A 244 6.94 -13.87 1.01
C SER A 244 7.71 -13.78 -0.30
N HIS A 245 7.03 -13.98 -1.42
CA HIS A 245 7.55 -13.67 -2.76
C HIS A 245 7.28 -12.24 -3.19
N LEU A 246 6.56 -11.42 -2.40
CA LEU A 246 6.40 -9.99 -2.67
C LEU A 246 7.77 -9.33 -2.70
N TYR A 247 7.98 -8.51 -3.73
CA TYR A 247 9.21 -7.73 -3.80
C TYR A 247 9.27 -6.65 -2.72
N LEU A 248 8.11 -6.05 -2.44
CA LEU A 248 7.90 -5.13 -1.32
C LEU A 248 6.68 -5.61 -0.51
N GLY A 249 6.92 -6.09 0.69
CA GLY A 249 5.88 -6.56 1.62
C GLY A 249 5.68 -5.62 2.81
N ARG A 250 5.81 -4.31 2.59
CA ARG A 250 5.70 -3.28 3.64
C ARG A 250 4.26 -3.16 4.12
N PRO A 251 3.97 -3.40 5.41
CA PRO A 251 2.63 -3.24 5.95
C PRO A 251 2.30 -1.78 6.26
N VAL A 252 1.00 -1.46 6.32
CA VAL A 252 0.50 -0.37 7.15
C VAL A 252 0.26 -0.93 8.53
N VAL A 253 0.82 -0.29 9.54
CA VAL A 253 0.79 -0.74 10.94
C VAL A 253 -0.14 0.16 11.73
N PHE A 254 -1.07 -0.46 12.45
CA PHE A 254 -1.96 0.18 13.41
C PHE A 254 -1.53 -0.25 14.79
N ARG A 255 -1.14 0.68 15.62
CA ARG A 255 -0.78 0.44 17.01
C ARG A 255 -1.84 1.04 17.91
N ILE A 256 -2.30 0.27 18.88
CA ILE A 256 -3.28 0.72 19.90
C ILE A 256 -2.65 0.47 21.26
N ALA A 257 -2.54 1.52 22.06
CA ALA A 257 -2.01 1.45 23.43
C ALA A 257 -2.73 2.46 24.33
N ASN A 258 -3.31 2.01 25.43
CA ASN A 258 -3.91 2.88 26.45
C ASN A 258 -4.89 3.94 25.89
N ASN A 259 -5.80 3.53 25.00
CA ASN A 259 -6.76 4.41 24.30
C ASN A 259 -6.13 5.44 23.33
N ALA A 260 -4.83 5.41 23.12
CA ALA A 260 -4.15 6.14 22.06
C ALA A 260 -3.89 5.20 20.89
N PHE A 261 -3.74 5.79 19.72
CA PHE A 261 -3.38 5.01 18.54
C PHE A 261 -2.31 5.72 17.71
N ASP A 262 -1.66 4.94 16.88
CA ASP A 262 -0.72 5.41 15.87
C ASP A 262 -0.88 4.60 14.58
N VAL A 263 -0.66 5.21 13.43
CA VAL A 263 -0.69 4.55 12.12
C VAL A 263 0.54 4.95 11.34
N PHE A 264 1.31 3.97 10.90
CA PHE A 264 2.56 4.23 10.20
C PHE A 264 2.90 3.10 9.22
N HIS A 265 3.89 3.32 8.40
CA HIS A 265 4.48 2.25 7.60
C HIS A 265 5.51 1.46 8.41
N GLY A 266 5.36 0.15 8.35
CA GLY A 266 6.32 -0.77 8.97
C GLY A 266 7.63 -0.92 8.19
#